data_e007aa44b3ecd863da79bba33841882d
#
_entry.id   e007aa44b3ecd863da79bba33841882d
#
_cell.length_a   1.000
_cell.length_b   1.000
_cell.length_c   1.000
_cell.angle_alpha   90.00
_cell.angle_beta   90.00
_cell.angle_gamma   90.00
#
_symmetry.space_group_name_H-M   'P 1'
#
loop_
_entity.id
_entity.type
_entity.pdbx_description
1 polymer ?
#
loop_
_entity_poly.entity_id
_entity_poly.type
_entity_poly.pdbx_seq_one_letter_code
_entity_poly.pdbx_strand_id
1 'polypeptide(L)'
;MSRETNDSVEVNGIGEVRLVLIAGEHSGDALGASLIAALRARLGDRLKLAGVGGSDMEREGFVSDFPLADVAVMGPLSILRHLPRIVRRVYATVDRAIAFDPHAVVIIDSPEFTHPIAKRVRARRPDIPIIDYVSPSVWAWRPGRAAKMKPYVDHILGLLPFEPAAHERLGGPPCTYVGHSLIERQPWLDALDPEPLRTRLGLDPARPVIVALPGSRSSEVGRLMEPFGDTLRLVIEQGVTPEVLLPCVPHRRDLIRQLSRSWPLRPHILETDTDKFRAFKMAHAALAASGTVTLELALAGTPMVVAYRVDPVAAPFLRRMIKAPTTVLANLVLGENAFPEFHQEKSAPENLAAALLPLLKPSPERDAQLAALARIPGLMHIEGGHPSEAAADIVLDYALKRKRGA
;
A
#
# COMPACT_ATOMS: atom_id res chain seq x y z
N MET A 1 -37.75 14.34 4.13
CA MET A 1 -37.60 13.00 4.72
C MET A 1 -36.25 13.00 5.42
N SER A 2 -36.29 12.75 6.72
CA SER A 2 -35.23 12.99 7.70
C SER A 2 -33.99 12.14 7.43
N ARG A 3 -32.82 12.79 7.39
CA ARG A 3 -31.51 12.12 7.44
C ARG A 3 -31.35 11.52 8.83
N GLU A 4 -31.29 10.21 8.91
CA GLU A 4 -30.82 9.53 10.10
C GLU A 4 -29.36 9.93 10.32
N THR A 5 -29.13 10.66 11.39
CA THR A 5 -27.83 10.99 11.95
C THR A 5 -27.14 9.68 12.33
N ASN A 6 -25.93 9.50 11.81
CA ASN A 6 -25.01 8.43 12.15
C ASN A 6 -24.85 8.37 13.68
N ASP A 7 -25.46 7.38 14.32
CA ASP A 7 -25.31 7.11 15.74
C ASP A 7 -23.83 6.77 16.01
N SER A 8 -23.08 7.78 16.43
CA SER A 8 -21.79 7.55 17.08
C SER A 8 -22.04 6.59 18.23
N VAL A 9 -21.45 5.40 18.16
CA VAL A 9 -21.58 4.36 19.17
C VAL A 9 -21.36 4.99 20.55
N GLU A 10 -22.40 5.11 21.37
CA GLU A 10 -22.29 5.64 22.72
C GLU A 10 -21.35 4.76 23.53
N VAL A 11 -20.13 5.25 23.71
CA VAL A 11 -19.04 4.57 24.43
C VAL A 11 -19.23 4.63 25.96
N ASN A 12 -20.23 5.39 26.42
CA ASN A 12 -20.57 5.56 27.82
C ASN A 12 -21.29 4.29 28.37
N GLY A 13 -20.57 3.53 29.22
CA GLY A 13 -21.07 2.28 29.81
C GLY A 13 -20.39 1.02 29.30
N ILE A 14 -19.51 1.10 28.31
CA ILE A 14 -18.74 -0.04 27.81
C ILE A 14 -17.61 -0.36 28.80
N GLY A 15 -17.67 -1.54 29.43
CA GLY A 15 -16.54 -2.07 30.21
C GLY A 15 -15.34 -2.41 29.33
N GLU A 16 -14.33 -3.10 29.90
CA GLU A 16 -13.11 -3.52 29.19
C GLU A 16 -13.39 -4.13 27.80
N VAL A 17 -12.64 -3.69 26.78
CA VAL A 17 -12.66 -4.23 25.41
C VAL A 17 -11.30 -4.88 25.13
N ARG A 18 -11.32 -6.17 24.84
CA ARG A 18 -10.13 -6.98 24.56
C ARG A 18 -10.04 -7.25 23.06
N LEU A 19 -8.93 -6.86 22.43
CA LEU A 19 -8.67 -7.10 21.01
C LEU A 19 -7.32 -7.79 20.81
N VAL A 20 -7.27 -8.72 19.86
CA VAL A 20 -6.01 -9.30 19.38
C VAL A 20 -5.72 -8.70 18.02
N LEU A 21 -4.56 -8.06 17.90
CA LEU A 21 -4.07 -7.47 16.65
C LEU A 21 -2.86 -8.26 16.15
N ILE A 22 -2.86 -8.63 14.88
CA ILE A 22 -1.81 -9.49 14.30
C ILE A 22 -1.33 -8.88 12.98
N ALA A 23 -0.18 -8.21 13.03
CA ALA A 23 0.53 -7.73 11.85
C ALA A 23 1.64 -8.72 11.46
N GLY A 24 1.89 -8.87 10.16
CA GLY A 24 2.94 -9.76 9.64
C GLY A 24 4.08 -9.05 8.93
N GLU A 25 3.93 -7.76 8.63
CA GLU A 25 4.90 -6.92 7.92
C GLU A 25 4.89 -5.48 8.47
N HIS A 26 5.91 -4.69 8.10
CA HIS A 26 6.02 -3.30 8.56
C HIS A 26 4.85 -2.40 8.08
N SER A 27 4.29 -2.67 6.90
CA SER A 27 3.08 -1.99 6.40
C SER A 27 1.88 -2.23 7.32
N GLY A 28 1.69 -3.48 7.76
CA GLY A 28 0.64 -3.86 8.70
C GLY A 28 0.88 -3.28 10.10
N ASP A 29 2.14 -3.15 10.54
CA ASP A 29 2.52 -2.53 11.81
C ASP A 29 2.12 -1.05 11.86
N ALA A 30 2.41 -0.28 10.80
CA ALA A 30 2.02 1.12 10.70
C ALA A 30 0.49 1.31 10.71
N LEU A 31 -0.25 0.46 9.99
CA LEU A 31 -1.72 0.47 10.01
C LEU A 31 -2.27 0.09 11.39
N GLY A 32 -1.67 -0.92 12.03
CA GLY A 32 -2.00 -1.35 13.39
C GLY A 32 -1.79 -0.24 14.41
N ALA A 33 -0.71 0.52 14.29
CA ALA A 33 -0.42 1.67 15.16
C ALA A 33 -1.52 2.76 15.04
N SER A 34 -1.89 3.14 13.81
CA SER A 34 -2.96 4.11 13.57
C SER A 34 -4.31 3.62 14.11
N LEU A 35 -4.62 2.32 13.93
CA LEU A 35 -5.82 1.70 14.50
C LEU A 35 -5.81 1.73 16.03
N ILE A 36 -4.67 1.43 16.67
CA ILE A 36 -4.52 1.49 18.14
C ILE A 36 -4.76 2.90 18.64
N ALA A 37 -4.16 3.91 18.00
CA ALA A 37 -4.35 5.32 18.37
C ALA A 37 -5.84 5.72 18.31
N ALA A 38 -6.54 5.35 17.22
CA ALA A 38 -7.97 5.63 17.07
C ALA A 38 -8.84 4.89 18.11
N LEU A 39 -8.52 3.64 18.43
CA LEU A 39 -9.21 2.87 19.47
C LEU A 39 -8.95 3.42 20.87
N ARG A 40 -7.72 3.85 21.18
CA ARG A 40 -7.36 4.47 22.46
C ARG A 40 -8.07 5.80 22.67
N ALA A 41 -8.20 6.62 21.62
CA ALA A 41 -8.95 7.87 21.68
C ALA A 41 -10.41 7.65 22.14
N ARG A 42 -11.02 6.50 21.79
CA ARG A 42 -12.40 6.16 22.14
C ARG A 42 -12.54 5.43 23.49
N LEU A 43 -11.61 4.55 23.83
CA LEU A 43 -11.72 3.61 24.94
C LEU A 43 -10.82 3.96 26.15
N GLY A 44 -9.73 4.69 25.93
CA GLY A 44 -8.73 4.94 26.96
C GLY A 44 -8.18 3.65 27.55
N ASP A 45 -8.08 3.57 28.87
CA ASP A 45 -7.54 2.43 29.62
C ASP A 45 -8.41 1.16 29.56
N ARG A 46 -9.64 1.28 29.04
CA ARG A 46 -10.55 0.13 28.84
C ARG A 46 -10.12 -0.76 27.68
N LEU A 47 -9.24 -0.27 26.78
CA LEU A 47 -8.67 -1.04 25.70
C LEU A 47 -7.57 -1.97 26.22
N LYS A 48 -7.74 -3.28 26.02
CA LYS A 48 -6.72 -4.30 26.29
C LYS A 48 -6.32 -4.97 25.00
N LEU A 49 -5.03 -5.03 24.76
CA LEU A 49 -4.45 -5.52 23.51
C LEU A 49 -3.51 -6.68 23.76
N ALA A 50 -3.50 -7.64 22.83
CA ALA A 50 -2.52 -8.72 22.74
C ALA A 50 -2.25 -9.04 21.26
N GLY A 51 -1.19 -9.77 20.96
CA GLY A 51 -0.89 -10.28 19.63
C GLY A 51 0.50 -9.91 19.12
N VAL A 52 0.61 -9.62 17.81
CA VAL A 52 1.90 -9.46 17.13
C VAL A 52 1.92 -8.12 16.37
N GLY A 53 2.94 -7.32 16.63
CA GLY A 53 3.20 -6.04 15.99
C GLY A 53 4.69 -5.70 16.01
N GLY A 54 5.03 -4.55 15.49
CA GLY A 54 6.40 -4.04 15.47
C GLY A 54 6.53 -2.72 16.19
N SER A 55 7.58 -1.97 15.84
CA SER A 55 7.97 -0.73 16.53
C SER A 55 6.94 0.40 16.44
N ASP A 56 6.09 0.42 15.40
CA ASP A 56 5.08 1.45 15.26
C ASP A 56 3.94 1.22 16.23
N MET A 57 3.43 -0.02 16.34
CA MET A 57 2.45 -0.41 17.34
C MET A 57 3.00 -0.30 18.77
N GLU A 58 4.29 -0.61 18.98
CA GLU A 58 4.94 -0.48 20.28
C GLU A 58 4.99 0.98 20.77
N ARG A 59 5.19 1.95 19.87
CA ARG A 59 5.10 3.39 20.21
C ARG A 59 3.71 3.79 20.69
N GLU A 60 2.67 3.09 20.25
CA GLU A 60 1.31 3.24 20.75
C GLU A 60 1.03 2.40 22.01
N GLY A 61 2.07 1.90 22.70
CA GLY A 61 1.97 1.14 23.94
C GLY A 61 1.45 -0.30 23.76
N PHE A 62 1.55 -0.88 22.55
CA PHE A 62 1.33 -2.29 22.31
C PHE A 62 2.54 -3.12 22.77
N VAL A 63 2.27 -4.32 23.28
CA VAL A 63 3.34 -5.26 23.64
C VAL A 63 3.22 -6.47 22.75
N SER A 64 4.18 -6.63 21.83
CA SER A 64 4.19 -7.75 20.90
C SER A 64 4.62 -9.06 21.59
N ASP A 65 3.94 -10.16 21.27
CA ASP A 65 4.27 -11.50 21.81
C ASP A 65 5.66 -12.01 21.36
N PHE A 66 6.16 -11.48 20.22
CA PHE A 66 7.52 -11.75 19.71
C PHE A 66 7.92 -10.70 18.67
N PRO A 67 9.23 -10.57 18.32
CA PRO A 67 9.69 -9.61 17.34
C PRO A 67 9.06 -9.86 15.95
N LEU A 68 8.52 -8.82 15.32
CA LEU A 68 7.92 -8.88 13.98
C LEU A 68 8.90 -9.45 12.94
N ALA A 69 10.20 -9.22 13.11
CA ALA A 69 11.25 -9.74 12.24
C ALA A 69 11.28 -11.28 12.14
N ASP A 70 10.70 -12.00 13.11
CA ASP A 70 10.61 -13.46 13.08
C ASP A 70 9.70 -13.98 11.94
N VAL A 71 8.76 -13.15 11.47
CA VAL A 71 7.73 -13.50 10.47
C VAL A 71 7.75 -12.61 9.24
N ALA A 72 8.30 -11.40 9.33
CA ALA A 72 8.47 -10.46 8.22
C ALA A 72 9.61 -10.88 7.27
N VAL A 73 9.49 -12.10 6.71
CA VAL A 73 10.53 -12.71 5.87
C VAL A 73 10.16 -12.61 4.41
N MET A 74 11.03 -12.02 3.58
CA MET A 74 10.81 -11.86 2.15
C MET A 74 11.65 -12.83 1.30
N GLY A 75 11.04 -13.34 0.23
CA GLY A 75 11.68 -14.17 -0.78
C GLY A 75 11.54 -15.68 -0.51
N PRO A 76 11.38 -16.50 -1.58
CA PRO A 76 11.00 -17.92 -1.45
C PRO A 76 12.05 -18.77 -0.71
N LEU A 77 13.34 -18.54 -0.94
CA LEU A 77 14.43 -19.25 -0.24
C LEU A 77 14.49 -18.88 1.24
N SER A 78 14.28 -17.61 1.56
CA SER A 78 14.27 -17.13 2.93
C SER A 78 13.06 -17.66 3.69
N ILE A 79 11.89 -17.67 3.07
CA ILE A 79 10.67 -18.26 3.64
C ILE A 79 10.86 -19.74 3.93
N LEU A 80 11.44 -20.51 2.99
CA LEU A 80 11.68 -21.94 3.18
C LEU A 80 12.61 -22.21 4.37
N ARG A 81 13.68 -21.41 4.50
CA ARG A 81 14.65 -21.54 5.63
C ARG A 81 14.03 -21.24 6.99
N HIS A 82 13.08 -20.28 7.05
CA HIS A 82 12.43 -19.85 8.28
C HIS A 82 11.08 -20.52 8.55
N LEU A 83 10.63 -21.41 7.63
CA LEU A 83 9.31 -22.05 7.71
C LEU A 83 9.01 -22.72 9.07
N PRO A 84 9.93 -23.49 9.70
CA PRO A 84 9.65 -24.10 11.01
C PRO A 84 9.40 -23.05 12.10
N ARG A 85 10.13 -21.92 12.06
CA ARG A 85 9.94 -20.80 12.98
C ARG A 85 8.59 -20.16 12.76
N ILE A 86 8.24 -19.84 11.49
CA ILE A 86 6.96 -19.22 11.12
C ILE A 86 5.80 -20.10 11.59
N VAL A 87 5.85 -21.40 11.32
CA VAL A 87 4.81 -22.35 11.75
C VAL A 87 4.66 -22.36 13.28
N ARG A 88 5.78 -22.41 14.02
CA ARG A 88 5.74 -22.34 15.50
C ARG A 88 5.11 -21.04 15.98
N ARG A 89 5.43 -19.89 15.35
CA ARG A 89 4.84 -18.59 15.69
C ARG A 89 3.34 -18.55 15.39
N VAL A 90 2.90 -19.15 14.27
CA VAL A 90 1.45 -19.29 13.96
C VAL A 90 0.72 -19.99 15.10
N TYR A 91 1.19 -21.16 15.56
CA TYR A 91 0.53 -21.90 16.65
C TYR A 91 0.59 -21.13 17.99
N ALA A 92 1.71 -20.56 18.33
CA ALA A 92 1.85 -19.76 19.56
C ALA A 92 0.89 -18.55 19.57
N THR A 93 0.73 -17.86 18.43
CA THR A 93 -0.22 -16.74 18.31
C THR A 93 -1.67 -17.21 18.45
N VAL A 94 -2.02 -18.36 17.87
CA VAL A 94 -3.36 -18.94 18.04
C VAL A 94 -3.64 -19.26 19.50
N ASP A 95 -2.71 -19.92 20.19
CA ASP A 95 -2.87 -20.29 21.60
C ASP A 95 -2.99 -19.04 22.50
N ARG A 96 -2.17 -18.03 22.23
CA ARG A 96 -2.21 -16.74 22.93
C ARG A 96 -3.54 -16.01 22.70
N ALA A 97 -4.00 -15.94 21.43
CA ALA A 97 -5.27 -15.31 21.10
C ALA A 97 -6.45 -15.96 21.81
N ILE A 98 -6.48 -17.29 21.86
CA ILE A 98 -7.55 -18.04 22.55
C ILE A 98 -7.50 -17.83 24.07
N ALA A 99 -6.31 -17.88 24.66
CA ALA A 99 -6.13 -17.66 26.09
C ALA A 99 -6.48 -16.24 26.54
N PHE A 100 -6.31 -15.25 25.67
CA PHE A 100 -6.67 -13.85 25.94
C PHE A 100 -8.19 -13.62 25.91
N ASP A 101 -8.95 -14.51 25.26
CA ASP A 101 -10.41 -14.43 25.06
C ASP A 101 -10.85 -13.05 24.55
N PRO A 102 -10.44 -12.63 23.34
CA PRO A 102 -10.68 -11.29 22.81
C PRO A 102 -12.14 -11.14 22.36
N HIS A 103 -12.64 -9.92 22.37
CA HIS A 103 -13.94 -9.59 21.79
C HIS A 103 -13.91 -9.56 20.25
N ALA A 104 -12.72 -9.32 19.65
CA ALA A 104 -12.47 -9.51 18.21
C ALA A 104 -10.98 -9.79 17.96
N VAL A 105 -10.69 -10.44 16.84
CA VAL A 105 -9.35 -10.62 16.29
C VAL A 105 -9.26 -9.79 15.00
N VAL A 106 -8.24 -8.95 14.89
CA VAL A 106 -7.92 -8.18 13.69
C VAL A 106 -6.61 -8.69 13.11
N ILE A 107 -6.68 -9.29 11.94
CA ILE A 107 -5.50 -9.66 11.17
C ILE A 107 -5.17 -8.51 10.20
N ILE A 108 -3.90 -8.13 10.11
CA ILE A 108 -3.48 -6.93 9.37
C ILE A 108 -2.42 -7.30 8.35
N ASP A 109 -2.77 -7.22 7.06
CA ASP A 109 -1.88 -7.50 5.94
C ASP A 109 -1.22 -8.91 6.01
N SER A 110 -0.18 -9.17 5.19
CA SER A 110 0.62 -10.42 5.22
C SER A 110 -0.22 -11.72 5.28
N PRO A 111 -1.08 -11.97 4.31
CA PRO A 111 -2.06 -13.07 4.34
C PRO A 111 -1.43 -14.47 4.43
N GLU A 112 -0.16 -14.62 4.08
CA GLU A 112 0.54 -15.91 4.18
C GLU A 112 0.88 -16.26 5.64
N PHE A 113 0.94 -15.27 6.54
CA PHE A 113 1.10 -15.46 7.98
C PHE A 113 -0.23 -15.34 8.72
N THR A 114 -1.03 -14.32 8.47
CA THR A 114 -2.21 -13.94 9.24
C THR A 114 -3.41 -14.86 9.00
N HIS A 115 -3.67 -15.27 7.74
CA HIS A 115 -4.80 -16.16 7.43
C HIS A 115 -4.67 -17.59 8.00
N PRO A 116 -3.48 -18.24 8.05
CA PRO A 116 -3.30 -19.47 8.79
C PRO A 116 -3.69 -19.38 10.28
N ILE A 117 -3.46 -18.21 10.91
CA ILE A 117 -3.89 -17.96 12.30
C ILE A 117 -5.40 -17.83 12.36
N ALA A 118 -5.99 -16.96 11.53
CA ALA A 118 -7.44 -16.73 11.47
C ALA A 118 -8.24 -18.03 11.32
N LYS A 119 -7.82 -18.92 10.40
CA LYS A 119 -8.46 -20.24 10.21
C LYS A 119 -8.43 -21.10 11.45
N ARG A 120 -7.32 -21.10 12.20
CA ARG A 120 -7.15 -21.92 13.41
C ARG A 120 -7.91 -21.34 14.59
N VAL A 121 -7.96 -20.00 14.71
CA VAL A 121 -8.78 -19.33 15.71
C VAL A 121 -10.25 -19.65 15.45
N ARG A 122 -10.73 -19.49 14.21
CA ARG A 122 -12.12 -19.81 13.83
C ARG A 122 -12.48 -21.27 14.12
N ALA A 123 -11.58 -22.21 13.84
CA ALA A 123 -11.84 -23.65 14.08
C ALA A 123 -11.96 -23.99 15.58
N ARG A 124 -11.27 -23.26 16.48
CA ARG A 124 -11.28 -23.50 17.92
C ARG A 124 -12.27 -22.62 18.68
N ARG A 125 -12.53 -21.43 18.18
CA ARG A 125 -13.42 -20.42 18.77
C ARG A 125 -14.27 -19.78 17.66
N PRO A 126 -15.35 -20.43 17.22
CA PRO A 126 -16.21 -19.95 16.15
C PRO A 126 -16.99 -18.68 16.53
N ASP A 127 -17.10 -18.39 17.82
CA ASP A 127 -17.79 -17.23 18.40
C ASP A 127 -16.99 -15.92 18.30
N ILE A 128 -15.67 -15.98 18.06
CA ILE A 128 -14.83 -14.78 17.99
C ILE A 128 -14.89 -14.17 16.57
N PRO A 129 -15.34 -12.92 16.40
CA PRO A 129 -15.29 -12.26 15.10
C PRO A 129 -13.84 -12.02 14.67
N ILE A 130 -13.58 -12.25 13.37
CA ILE A 130 -12.28 -12.07 12.73
C ILE A 130 -12.41 -11.05 11.62
N ILE A 131 -11.67 -9.96 11.74
CA ILE A 131 -11.65 -8.84 10.82
C ILE A 131 -10.31 -8.84 10.09
N ASP A 132 -10.34 -8.73 8.77
CA ASP A 132 -9.15 -8.67 7.91
C ASP A 132 -8.91 -7.21 7.48
N TYR A 133 -7.88 -6.59 8.04
CA TYR A 133 -7.50 -5.22 7.69
C TYR A 133 -6.41 -5.26 6.61
N VAL A 134 -6.72 -4.84 5.45
CA VAL A 134 -6.09 -4.94 4.14
C VAL A 134 -6.55 -6.17 3.36
N SER A 135 -7.43 -5.93 2.39
CA SER A 135 -7.85 -6.98 1.46
C SER A 135 -6.65 -7.62 0.73
N PRO A 136 -6.47 -8.93 0.76
CA PRO A 136 -5.56 -9.57 -0.17
C PRO A 136 -5.96 -9.20 -1.60
N SER A 137 -4.99 -8.95 -2.49
CA SER A 137 -5.22 -8.46 -3.87
C SER A 137 -5.96 -9.50 -4.74
N VAL A 138 -7.13 -9.97 -4.27
CA VAL A 138 -7.98 -10.97 -4.95
C VAL A 138 -8.52 -10.47 -6.29
N TRP A 139 -8.61 -9.18 -6.45
CA TRP A 139 -8.99 -8.51 -7.69
C TRP A 139 -7.88 -8.55 -8.75
N ALA A 140 -6.61 -8.66 -8.34
CA ALA A 140 -5.47 -8.70 -9.25
C ALA A 140 -5.10 -10.13 -9.63
N TRP A 141 -5.06 -11.05 -8.64
CA TRP A 141 -4.62 -12.42 -8.85
C TRP A 141 -5.27 -13.36 -7.82
N ARG A 142 -5.41 -14.65 -8.17
CA ARG A 142 -6.07 -15.66 -7.32
C ARG A 142 -7.48 -15.28 -6.86
N PRO A 143 -8.41 -14.91 -7.76
CA PRO A 143 -9.76 -14.44 -7.39
C PRO A 143 -10.54 -15.43 -6.53
N GLY A 144 -10.32 -16.74 -6.69
CA GLY A 144 -10.93 -17.77 -5.84
C GLY A 144 -10.50 -17.73 -4.37
N ARG A 145 -9.51 -16.89 -3.98
CA ARG A 145 -9.14 -16.66 -2.58
C ARG A 145 -10.27 -15.93 -1.85
N ALA A 146 -10.97 -15.01 -2.51
CA ALA A 146 -12.08 -14.25 -1.92
C ALA A 146 -13.13 -15.17 -1.30
N ALA A 147 -13.71 -16.10 -2.08
CA ALA A 147 -14.69 -17.06 -1.58
C ALA A 147 -14.13 -17.99 -0.48
N LYS A 148 -12.83 -18.34 -0.56
CA LYS A 148 -12.16 -19.18 0.45
C LYS A 148 -11.94 -18.48 1.79
N MET A 149 -12.05 -17.16 1.87
CA MET A 149 -11.93 -16.39 3.11
C MET A 149 -13.24 -16.38 3.91
N LYS A 150 -14.38 -16.45 3.23
CA LYS A 150 -15.71 -16.35 3.83
C LYS A 150 -15.96 -17.28 5.03
N PRO A 151 -15.45 -18.51 5.11
CA PRO A 151 -15.66 -19.37 6.27
C PRO A 151 -14.93 -18.91 7.55
N TYR A 152 -13.92 -18.03 7.47
CA TYR A 152 -13.09 -17.67 8.62
C TYR A 152 -12.81 -16.17 8.78
N VAL A 153 -13.25 -15.33 7.86
CA VAL A 153 -13.23 -13.87 7.98
C VAL A 153 -14.66 -13.36 7.96
N ASP A 154 -15.02 -12.57 8.96
CA ASP A 154 -16.36 -12.01 9.08
C ASP A 154 -16.50 -10.69 8.32
N HIS A 155 -15.42 -9.89 8.28
CA HIS A 155 -15.42 -8.60 7.61
C HIS A 155 -14.02 -8.24 7.10
N ILE A 156 -13.97 -7.47 5.99
CA ILE A 156 -12.75 -6.94 5.41
C ILE A 156 -12.80 -5.41 5.47
N LEU A 157 -11.71 -4.82 5.95
CA LEU A 157 -11.46 -3.39 5.88
C LEU A 157 -10.59 -3.14 4.64
N GLY A 158 -11.23 -2.69 3.56
CA GLY A 158 -10.57 -2.43 2.28
C GLY A 158 -9.91 -1.06 2.25
N LEU A 159 -8.72 -0.98 1.64
CA LEU A 159 -7.96 0.26 1.48
C LEU A 159 -8.26 0.99 0.16
N LEU A 160 -8.91 0.32 -0.80
CA LEU A 160 -9.17 0.87 -2.12
C LEU A 160 -10.68 0.89 -2.41
N PRO A 161 -11.19 1.96 -3.03
CA PRO A 161 -12.64 2.19 -3.15
C PRO A 161 -13.37 1.13 -4.00
N PHE A 162 -12.66 0.40 -4.84
CA PHE A 162 -13.23 -0.66 -5.67
C PHE A 162 -13.26 -2.05 -4.99
N GLU A 163 -12.62 -2.22 -3.83
CA GLU A 163 -12.50 -3.53 -3.16
C GLU A 163 -13.84 -4.10 -2.66
N PRO A 164 -14.78 -3.30 -2.12
CA PRO A 164 -16.09 -3.80 -1.75
C PRO A 164 -16.81 -4.49 -2.91
N ALA A 165 -16.91 -3.83 -4.06
CA ALA A 165 -17.52 -4.39 -5.26
C ALA A 165 -16.76 -5.61 -5.81
N ALA A 166 -15.42 -5.63 -5.66
CA ALA A 166 -14.61 -6.77 -6.06
C ALA A 166 -14.90 -8.00 -5.17
N HIS A 167 -14.99 -7.83 -3.84
CA HIS A 167 -15.34 -8.92 -2.91
C HIS A 167 -16.73 -9.44 -3.13
N GLU A 168 -17.72 -8.58 -3.32
CA GLU A 168 -19.09 -8.96 -3.65
C GLU A 168 -19.13 -9.83 -4.91
N ARG A 169 -18.55 -9.35 -6.01
CA ARG A 169 -18.49 -10.09 -7.30
C ARG A 169 -17.79 -11.43 -7.19
N LEU A 170 -16.77 -11.54 -6.33
CA LEU A 170 -15.96 -12.75 -6.15
C LEU A 170 -16.49 -13.69 -5.06
N GLY A 171 -17.65 -13.37 -4.44
CA GLY A 171 -18.27 -14.18 -3.38
C GLY A 171 -17.44 -14.21 -2.10
N GLY A 172 -16.68 -13.15 -1.82
CA GLY A 172 -15.87 -12.97 -0.62
C GLY A 172 -16.68 -12.58 0.62
N PRO A 173 -15.99 -12.36 1.76
CA PRO A 173 -16.61 -11.76 2.93
C PRO A 173 -17.11 -10.34 2.64
N PRO A 174 -18.05 -9.79 3.45
CA PRO A 174 -18.39 -8.38 3.43
C PRO A 174 -17.13 -7.52 3.51
N CYS A 175 -17.04 -6.49 2.68
CA CYS A 175 -15.91 -5.58 2.62
C CYS A 175 -16.40 -4.14 2.69
N THR A 176 -15.81 -3.34 3.58
CA THR A 176 -16.07 -1.90 3.65
C THR A 176 -14.79 -1.15 3.29
N TYR A 177 -14.91 -0.17 2.42
CA TYR A 177 -13.83 0.77 2.13
C TYR A 177 -13.65 1.70 3.34
N VAL A 178 -12.50 1.62 3.99
CA VAL A 178 -12.17 2.45 5.16
C VAL A 178 -11.15 3.55 4.82
N GLY A 179 -10.72 3.65 3.56
CA GLY A 179 -9.73 4.61 3.11
C GLY A 179 -8.29 4.07 3.18
N HIS A 180 -7.43 4.68 2.37
CA HIS A 180 -6.00 4.38 2.35
C HIS A 180 -5.25 5.40 3.22
N SER A 181 -4.27 4.95 4.01
CA SER A 181 -3.47 5.84 4.89
C SER A 181 -2.77 7.00 4.16
N LEU A 182 -2.52 6.87 2.85
CA LEU A 182 -2.00 7.95 2.03
C LEU A 182 -2.94 9.17 1.99
N ILE A 183 -4.26 8.98 2.09
CA ILE A 183 -5.22 10.09 2.04
C ILE A 183 -5.16 10.95 3.32
N GLU A 184 -4.77 10.36 4.45
CA GLU A 184 -4.54 11.10 5.70
C GLU A 184 -3.40 12.12 5.56
N ARG A 185 -2.47 11.85 4.63
CA ARG A 185 -1.33 12.73 4.34
C ARG A 185 -1.64 13.82 3.31
N GLN A 186 -2.84 13.83 2.70
CA GLN A 186 -3.17 14.79 1.64
C GLN A 186 -3.02 16.25 2.09
N PRO A 187 -3.49 16.68 3.29
CA PRO A 187 -3.31 18.07 3.73
C PRO A 187 -1.83 18.46 3.87
N TRP A 188 -1.00 17.52 4.37
CA TRP A 188 0.45 17.75 4.44
C TRP A 188 1.07 17.83 3.05
N LEU A 189 0.66 16.95 2.13
CA LEU A 189 1.14 16.92 0.76
C LEU A 189 0.76 18.21 0.01
N ASP A 190 -0.46 18.70 0.19
CA ASP A 190 -0.94 19.93 -0.43
C ASP A 190 -0.13 21.15 0.04
N ALA A 191 0.20 21.21 1.33
CA ALA A 191 1.00 22.27 1.93
C ALA A 191 2.52 22.15 1.65
N LEU A 192 2.97 21.03 1.09
CA LEU A 192 4.40 20.75 0.89
C LEU A 192 4.99 21.65 -0.22
N ASP A 193 5.96 22.49 0.16
CA ASP A 193 6.70 23.35 -0.78
C ASP A 193 7.87 22.58 -1.43
N PRO A 194 7.95 22.48 -2.75
CA PRO A 194 9.07 21.85 -3.45
C PRO A 194 10.32 22.71 -3.59
N GLU A 195 10.22 24.05 -3.46
CA GLU A 195 11.33 24.99 -3.73
C GLU A 195 12.58 24.78 -2.87
N PRO A 196 12.49 24.41 -1.59
CA PRO A 196 13.69 24.08 -0.80
C PRO A 196 14.53 22.93 -1.39
N LEU A 197 13.88 21.95 -2.02
CA LEU A 197 14.58 20.85 -2.70
C LEU A 197 15.21 21.33 -4.02
N ARG A 198 14.48 22.13 -4.82
CA ARG A 198 14.98 22.71 -6.07
C ARG A 198 16.25 23.52 -5.82
N THR A 199 16.21 24.41 -4.85
CA THR A 199 17.33 25.27 -4.47
C THR A 199 18.52 24.46 -3.97
N ARG A 200 18.29 23.50 -3.08
CA ARG A 200 19.37 22.66 -2.51
C ARG A 200 20.10 21.84 -3.58
N LEU A 201 19.39 21.36 -4.58
CA LEU A 201 19.94 20.56 -5.66
C LEU A 201 20.50 21.42 -6.81
N GLY A 202 20.24 22.72 -6.84
CA GLY A 202 20.64 23.62 -7.92
C GLY A 202 20.00 23.24 -9.27
N LEU A 203 18.73 22.83 -9.26
CA LEU A 203 18.04 22.39 -10.48
C LEU A 203 17.79 23.59 -11.40
N ASP A 204 18.07 23.40 -12.68
CA ASP A 204 17.80 24.40 -13.73
C ASP A 204 16.27 24.52 -13.95
N PRO A 205 15.66 25.69 -13.70
CA PRO A 205 14.23 25.87 -13.86
C PRO A 205 13.74 25.76 -15.32
N ALA A 206 14.66 25.89 -16.30
CA ALA A 206 14.34 25.74 -17.72
C ALA A 206 14.28 24.27 -18.15
N ARG A 207 14.74 23.33 -17.33
CA ARG A 207 14.74 21.90 -17.66
C ARG A 207 13.53 21.19 -17.05
N PRO A 208 12.89 20.29 -17.81
CA PRO A 208 11.84 19.47 -17.23
C PRO A 208 12.42 18.50 -16.18
N VAL A 209 11.65 18.28 -15.12
CA VAL A 209 12.04 17.35 -14.04
C VAL A 209 11.36 16.00 -14.30
N ILE A 210 12.16 14.93 -14.32
CA ILE A 210 11.68 13.55 -14.36
C ILE A 210 12.00 12.88 -13.03
N VAL A 211 11.01 12.22 -12.44
CA VAL A 211 11.23 11.34 -11.29
C VAL A 211 11.33 9.90 -11.80
N ALA A 212 12.44 9.21 -11.47
CA ALA A 212 12.66 7.81 -11.80
C ALA A 212 12.49 6.94 -10.56
N LEU A 213 11.60 5.96 -10.60
CA LEU A 213 11.20 5.10 -9.49
C LEU A 213 11.29 3.62 -9.91
N PRO A 214 12.51 3.04 -9.93
CA PRO A 214 12.72 1.67 -10.44
C PRO A 214 12.22 0.56 -9.50
N GLY A 215 11.60 0.92 -8.37
CA GLY A 215 11.08 0.01 -7.36
C GLY A 215 11.85 0.07 -6.05
N SER A 216 11.35 -0.65 -5.04
CA SER A 216 11.94 -0.74 -3.71
C SER A 216 12.71 -2.04 -3.45
N ARG A 217 12.43 -3.09 -4.24
CA ARG A 217 13.08 -4.40 -4.12
C ARG A 217 14.30 -4.49 -5.05
N SER A 218 15.35 -5.19 -4.60
CA SER A 218 16.57 -5.37 -5.42
C SER A 218 16.29 -5.93 -6.80
N SER A 219 15.33 -6.85 -6.90
CA SER A 219 14.94 -7.48 -8.15
C SER A 219 14.20 -6.53 -9.11
N GLU A 220 13.42 -5.60 -8.59
CA GLU A 220 12.74 -4.56 -9.38
C GLU A 220 13.76 -3.56 -9.89
N VAL A 221 14.58 -3.01 -8.97
CA VAL A 221 15.67 -2.08 -9.28
C VAL A 221 16.60 -2.67 -10.34
N GLY A 222 17.07 -3.92 -10.14
CA GLY A 222 17.98 -4.57 -11.08
C GLY A 222 17.41 -4.76 -12.50
N ARG A 223 16.08 -4.83 -12.65
CA ARG A 223 15.43 -5.04 -13.95
C ARG A 223 15.00 -3.75 -14.65
N LEU A 224 14.79 -2.66 -13.90
CA LEU A 224 14.26 -1.41 -14.45
C LEU A 224 15.31 -0.30 -14.59
N MET A 225 16.44 -0.37 -13.85
CA MET A 225 17.46 0.68 -13.93
C MET A 225 18.05 0.85 -15.34
N GLU A 226 18.39 -0.25 -16.02
CA GLU A 226 18.94 -0.19 -17.39
C GLU A 226 17.90 0.35 -18.39
N PRO A 227 16.66 -0.21 -18.50
CA PRO A 227 15.64 0.36 -19.38
C PRO A 227 15.33 1.83 -19.10
N PHE A 228 15.34 2.26 -17.84
CA PHE A 228 15.10 3.66 -17.50
C PHE A 228 16.25 4.57 -17.97
N GLY A 229 17.50 4.13 -17.81
CA GLY A 229 18.66 4.85 -18.32
C GLY A 229 18.63 5.00 -19.84
N ASP A 230 18.29 3.93 -20.55
CA ASP A 230 18.17 3.94 -22.03
C ASP A 230 16.99 4.80 -22.49
N THR A 231 15.86 4.78 -21.75
CA THR A 231 14.74 5.71 -21.98
C THR A 231 15.18 7.18 -21.89
N LEU A 232 15.97 7.51 -20.85
CA LEU A 232 16.50 8.87 -20.69
C LEU A 232 17.46 9.24 -21.82
N ARG A 233 18.24 8.29 -22.35
CA ARG A 233 19.12 8.52 -23.53
C ARG A 233 18.27 8.91 -24.74
N LEU A 234 17.20 8.17 -25.03
CA LEU A 234 16.29 8.47 -26.15
C LEU A 234 15.61 9.82 -25.96
N VAL A 235 15.23 10.19 -24.72
CA VAL A 235 14.65 11.53 -24.44
C VAL A 235 15.64 12.64 -24.76
N ILE A 236 16.93 12.45 -24.43
CA ILE A 236 17.99 13.42 -24.74
C ILE A 236 18.25 13.51 -26.25
N GLU A 237 18.26 12.39 -26.95
CA GLU A 237 18.40 12.35 -28.42
C GLU A 237 17.27 13.08 -29.14
N GLN A 238 16.09 13.19 -28.51
CA GLN A 238 14.98 14.03 -28.99
C GLN A 238 15.08 15.50 -28.57
N GLY A 239 16.25 15.94 -28.07
CA GLY A 239 16.54 17.34 -27.73
C GLY A 239 16.04 17.81 -26.37
N VAL A 240 15.56 16.89 -25.50
CA VAL A 240 15.11 17.24 -24.14
C VAL A 240 16.15 16.80 -23.13
N THR A 241 16.76 17.75 -22.42
CA THR A 241 17.72 17.45 -21.33
C THR A 241 17.04 17.65 -19.98
N PRO A 242 16.52 16.59 -19.33
CA PRO A 242 15.79 16.72 -18.06
C PRO A 242 16.74 16.82 -16.86
N GLU A 243 16.22 17.35 -15.75
CA GLU A 243 16.72 17.06 -14.40
C GLU A 243 16.13 15.73 -13.92
N VAL A 244 16.95 14.82 -13.41
CA VAL A 244 16.50 13.49 -13.01
C VAL A 244 16.61 13.33 -11.49
N LEU A 245 15.45 13.13 -10.84
CA LEU A 245 15.35 12.87 -9.41
C LEU A 245 15.06 11.38 -9.18
N LEU A 246 15.82 10.75 -8.29
CA LEU A 246 15.72 9.31 -8.04
C LEU A 246 15.52 9.04 -6.55
N PRO A 247 14.28 9.07 -6.04
CA PRO A 247 13.97 8.65 -4.68
C PRO A 247 14.32 7.19 -4.45
N CYS A 248 14.98 6.88 -3.34
CA CYS A 248 15.32 5.52 -2.98
C CYS A 248 15.17 5.25 -1.48
N VAL A 249 14.90 4.00 -1.14
CA VAL A 249 15.00 3.55 0.25
C VAL A 249 16.48 3.48 0.66
N PRO A 250 16.86 3.89 1.89
CA PRO A 250 18.26 4.04 2.29
C PRO A 250 19.12 2.81 2.03
N HIS A 251 18.61 1.62 2.32
CA HIS A 251 19.32 0.35 2.13
C HIS A 251 19.51 -0.07 0.65
N ARG A 252 19.00 0.69 -0.33
CA ARG A 252 19.20 0.49 -1.78
C ARG A 252 20.09 1.54 -2.42
N ARG A 253 20.51 2.54 -1.68
CA ARG A 253 21.31 3.66 -2.17
C ARG A 253 22.53 3.23 -2.98
N ASP A 254 23.33 2.32 -2.43
CA ASP A 254 24.58 1.91 -3.08
C ASP A 254 24.33 1.13 -4.36
N LEU A 255 23.34 0.24 -4.38
CA LEU A 255 22.90 -0.46 -5.58
C LEU A 255 22.46 0.53 -6.67
N ILE A 256 21.58 1.47 -6.32
CA ILE A 256 21.07 2.49 -7.23
C ILE A 256 22.22 3.38 -7.75
N ARG A 257 23.13 3.83 -6.87
CA ARG A 257 24.31 4.60 -7.26
C ARG A 257 25.21 3.83 -8.22
N GLN A 258 25.38 2.54 -8.00
CA GLN A 258 26.17 1.69 -8.89
C GLN A 258 25.51 1.56 -10.27
N LEU A 259 24.22 1.24 -10.32
CA LEU A 259 23.49 1.00 -11.56
C LEU A 259 23.25 2.29 -12.36
N SER A 260 23.11 3.43 -11.70
CA SER A 260 22.94 4.72 -12.39
C SER A 260 24.23 5.31 -13.00
N ARG A 261 25.39 4.67 -12.80
CA ARG A 261 26.65 5.13 -13.43
C ARG A 261 26.65 5.08 -14.96
N SER A 262 25.87 4.16 -15.52
CA SER A 262 25.70 3.99 -16.98
C SER A 262 24.64 4.93 -17.59
N TRP A 263 23.93 5.69 -16.76
CA TRP A 263 22.89 6.59 -17.24
C TRP A 263 23.51 7.80 -17.97
N PRO A 264 22.82 8.36 -18.97
CA PRO A 264 23.32 9.48 -19.74
C PRO A 264 23.39 10.78 -18.92
N LEU A 265 22.64 10.85 -17.82
CA LEU A 265 22.64 11.94 -16.85
C LEU A 265 22.84 11.38 -15.45
N ARG A 266 23.54 12.13 -14.61
CA ARG A 266 23.70 11.77 -13.22
C ARG A 266 22.44 12.14 -12.43
N PRO A 267 21.67 11.18 -11.90
CA PRO A 267 20.47 11.49 -11.14
C PRO A 267 20.81 12.04 -9.75
N HIS A 268 19.93 12.91 -9.23
CA HIS A 268 19.93 13.31 -7.83
C HIS A 268 19.23 12.22 -7.00
N ILE A 269 19.99 11.50 -6.18
CA ILE A 269 19.47 10.43 -5.33
C ILE A 269 18.88 11.06 -4.06
N LEU A 270 17.62 10.75 -3.76
CA LEU A 270 16.85 11.29 -2.62
C LEU A 270 16.55 10.18 -1.63
N GLU A 271 16.83 10.40 -0.34
CA GLU A 271 16.73 9.36 0.70
C GLU A 271 15.64 9.63 1.73
N THR A 272 15.05 10.82 1.73
CA THR A 272 14.00 11.18 2.68
C THR A 272 12.62 11.14 2.04
N ASP A 273 11.62 10.79 2.83
CA ASP A 273 10.23 10.75 2.38
C ASP A 273 9.75 12.17 1.97
N THR A 274 10.14 13.19 2.73
CA THR A 274 9.81 14.59 2.40
C THR A 274 10.38 15.01 1.04
N ASP A 275 11.63 14.66 0.74
CA ASP A 275 12.25 14.99 -0.55
C ASP A 275 11.63 14.19 -1.69
N LYS A 276 11.22 12.93 -1.44
CA LYS A 276 10.46 12.12 -2.41
C LYS A 276 9.18 12.83 -2.82
N PHE A 277 8.38 13.30 -1.89
CA PHE A 277 7.12 13.99 -2.21
C PHE A 277 7.34 15.39 -2.78
N ARG A 278 8.39 16.12 -2.36
CA ARG A 278 8.81 17.35 -3.03
C ARG A 278 9.18 17.12 -4.49
N ALA A 279 9.92 16.03 -4.76
CA ALA A 279 10.26 15.64 -6.12
C ALA A 279 9.00 15.32 -6.95
N PHE A 280 8.03 14.62 -6.39
CA PHE A 280 6.75 14.35 -7.07
C PHE A 280 6.04 15.65 -7.44
N LYS A 281 5.87 16.57 -6.50
CA LYS A 281 5.18 17.86 -6.75
C LYS A 281 5.84 18.72 -7.82
N MET A 282 7.17 18.66 -7.98
CA MET A 282 7.87 19.45 -9.01
C MET A 282 8.03 18.72 -10.35
N ALA A 283 7.78 17.42 -10.39
CA ALA A 283 8.02 16.61 -11.57
C ALA A 283 7.05 16.94 -12.72
N HIS A 284 7.60 17.03 -13.92
CA HIS A 284 6.81 17.08 -15.12
C HIS A 284 6.19 15.72 -15.43
N ALA A 285 6.96 14.64 -15.19
CA ALA A 285 6.49 13.28 -15.30
C ALA A 285 7.32 12.33 -14.44
N ALA A 286 6.77 11.17 -14.12
CA ALA A 286 7.45 10.07 -13.50
C ALA A 286 7.58 8.86 -14.42
N LEU A 287 8.72 8.18 -14.35
CA LEU A 287 8.96 6.85 -14.90
C LEU A 287 9.02 5.88 -13.72
N ALA A 288 7.98 5.09 -13.53
CA ALA A 288 7.76 4.38 -12.27
C ALA A 288 7.56 2.87 -12.45
N ALA A 289 8.04 2.09 -11.48
CA ALA A 289 7.61 0.71 -11.31
C ALA A 289 6.15 0.65 -10.86
N SER A 290 5.43 -0.41 -11.24
CA SER A 290 4.07 -0.66 -10.75
C SER A 290 4.09 -0.95 -9.23
N GLY A 291 3.10 -0.42 -8.51
CA GLY A 291 2.93 -0.60 -7.07
C GLY A 291 2.24 0.59 -6.40
N THR A 292 2.29 0.65 -5.08
CA THR A 292 1.69 1.72 -4.25
C THR A 292 2.19 3.12 -4.64
N VAL A 293 3.41 3.21 -5.16
CA VAL A 293 4.00 4.48 -5.63
C VAL A 293 3.16 5.17 -6.71
N THR A 294 2.36 4.42 -7.47
CA THR A 294 1.45 5.02 -8.48
C THR A 294 0.30 5.80 -7.82
N LEU A 295 -0.14 5.41 -6.63
CA LEU A 295 -1.08 6.20 -5.82
C LEU A 295 -0.41 7.43 -5.19
N GLU A 296 0.82 7.27 -4.71
CA GLU A 296 1.60 8.41 -4.17
C GLU A 296 1.80 9.50 -5.24
N LEU A 297 2.18 9.09 -6.47
CA LEU A 297 2.31 9.99 -7.62
C LEU A 297 0.96 10.63 -7.97
N ALA A 298 -0.10 9.83 -7.94
CA ALA A 298 -1.44 10.32 -8.27
C ALA A 298 -1.92 11.37 -7.28
N LEU A 299 -1.75 11.16 -5.98
CA LEU A 299 -2.09 12.12 -4.94
C LEU A 299 -1.21 13.38 -4.98
N ALA A 300 0.02 13.27 -5.48
CA ALA A 300 0.91 14.42 -5.72
C ALA A 300 0.60 15.17 -7.03
N GLY A 301 -0.33 14.67 -7.85
CA GLY A 301 -0.68 15.29 -9.14
C GLY A 301 0.38 15.09 -10.23
N THR A 302 1.20 14.03 -10.14
CA THR A 302 2.34 13.79 -11.05
C THR A 302 1.94 12.88 -12.20
N PRO A 303 1.99 13.34 -13.49
CA PRO A 303 1.85 12.47 -14.66
C PRO A 303 2.86 11.33 -14.65
N MET A 304 2.49 10.16 -15.15
CA MET A 304 3.36 9.00 -15.04
C MET A 304 3.28 8.05 -16.24
N VAL A 305 4.41 7.37 -16.46
CA VAL A 305 4.54 6.19 -17.31
C VAL A 305 4.99 5.04 -16.42
N VAL A 306 4.26 3.92 -16.48
CA VAL A 306 4.51 2.81 -15.57
C VAL A 306 5.11 1.63 -16.31
N ALA A 307 6.18 1.06 -15.76
CA ALA A 307 6.84 -0.13 -16.27
C ALA A 307 6.83 -1.25 -15.23
N TYR A 308 6.69 -2.49 -15.69
CA TYR A 308 6.76 -3.65 -14.81
C TYR A 308 7.50 -4.80 -15.46
N ARG A 309 8.59 -5.25 -14.82
CA ARG A 309 9.38 -6.40 -15.25
C ARG A 309 9.52 -7.41 -14.13
N VAL A 310 9.13 -8.64 -14.40
CA VAL A 310 9.37 -9.80 -13.54
C VAL A 310 10.42 -10.71 -14.17
N ASP A 311 10.83 -11.71 -13.43
CA ASP A 311 11.76 -12.71 -13.94
C ASP A 311 11.22 -13.32 -15.26
N PRO A 312 12.03 -13.41 -16.34
CA PRO A 312 11.58 -13.93 -17.62
C PRO A 312 11.02 -15.37 -17.53
N VAL A 313 11.54 -16.21 -16.65
CA VAL A 313 11.04 -17.57 -16.42
C VAL A 313 9.68 -17.56 -15.74
N ALA A 314 9.45 -16.61 -14.83
CA ALA A 314 8.18 -16.46 -14.13
C ALA A 314 7.11 -15.71 -14.94
N ALA A 315 7.52 -14.92 -15.93
CA ALA A 315 6.63 -14.03 -16.69
C ALA A 315 5.44 -14.73 -17.37
N PRO A 316 5.60 -15.86 -18.09
CA PRO A 316 4.47 -16.55 -18.73
C PRO A 316 3.45 -17.06 -17.70
N PHE A 317 3.91 -17.52 -16.54
CA PHE A 317 3.07 -18.00 -15.46
C PHE A 317 2.31 -16.84 -14.80
N LEU A 318 2.99 -15.74 -14.50
CA LEU A 318 2.37 -14.56 -13.89
C LEU A 318 1.35 -13.89 -14.83
N ARG A 319 1.64 -13.81 -16.14
CA ARG A 319 0.65 -13.33 -17.13
C ARG A 319 -0.66 -14.11 -17.08
N ARG A 320 -0.59 -15.43 -16.89
CA ARG A 320 -1.79 -16.27 -16.80
C ARG A 320 -2.54 -16.10 -15.49
N MET A 321 -1.83 -15.70 -14.43
CA MET A 321 -2.40 -15.52 -13.09
C MET A 321 -3.00 -14.13 -12.86
N ILE A 322 -2.45 -13.10 -13.47
CA ILE A 322 -2.96 -11.73 -13.34
C ILE A 322 -4.28 -11.63 -14.11
N LYS A 323 -5.34 -11.25 -13.41
CA LYS A 323 -6.70 -11.11 -13.94
C LYS A 323 -7.18 -9.65 -13.95
N ALA A 324 -6.46 -8.75 -13.31
CA ALA A 324 -6.77 -7.33 -13.35
C ALA A 324 -6.54 -6.76 -14.76
N PRO A 325 -7.38 -5.80 -15.20
CA PRO A 325 -7.21 -5.12 -16.47
C PRO A 325 -5.95 -4.25 -16.51
N THR A 326 -5.45 -3.84 -15.35
CA THR A 326 -4.26 -3.02 -15.15
C THR A 326 -3.57 -3.41 -13.84
N THR A 327 -2.26 -3.16 -13.75
CA THR A 327 -1.48 -3.31 -12.51
C THR A 327 -1.20 -1.96 -11.84
N VAL A 328 -1.65 -0.87 -12.45
CA VAL A 328 -1.50 0.49 -11.93
C VAL A 328 -2.66 0.79 -10.99
N LEU A 329 -2.38 0.96 -9.70
CA LEU A 329 -3.43 1.19 -8.70
C LEU A 329 -4.23 2.46 -8.97
N ALA A 330 -3.59 3.51 -9.49
CA ALA A 330 -4.27 4.74 -9.89
C ALA A 330 -5.31 4.51 -11.01
N ASN A 331 -5.00 3.65 -11.98
CA ASN A 331 -5.96 3.24 -13.03
C ASN A 331 -7.13 2.45 -12.44
N LEU A 332 -6.87 1.57 -11.48
CA LEU A 332 -7.92 0.79 -10.81
C LEU A 332 -8.87 1.69 -9.99
N VAL A 333 -8.31 2.70 -9.32
CA VAL A 333 -9.12 3.69 -8.58
C VAL A 333 -10.00 4.50 -9.54
N LEU A 334 -9.45 4.90 -10.70
CA LEU A 334 -10.21 5.62 -11.73
C LEU A 334 -11.24 4.75 -12.45
N GLY A 335 -11.02 3.43 -12.51
CA GLY A 335 -11.80 2.51 -13.33
C GLY A 335 -11.50 2.61 -14.84
N GLU A 336 -10.39 3.28 -15.22
CA GLU A 336 -9.96 3.49 -16.61
C GLU A 336 -8.44 3.49 -16.73
N ASN A 337 -7.90 3.23 -17.93
CA ASN A 337 -6.45 3.21 -18.20
C ASN A 337 -5.94 4.62 -18.60
N ALA A 338 -5.95 5.55 -17.65
CA ALA A 338 -5.47 6.92 -17.87
C ALA A 338 -3.93 7.00 -17.91
N PHE A 339 -3.24 6.12 -17.21
CA PHE A 339 -1.78 6.08 -17.12
C PHE A 339 -1.25 4.89 -17.91
N PRO A 340 -0.38 5.10 -18.93
CA PRO A 340 0.16 4.01 -19.74
C PRO A 340 1.03 3.08 -18.90
N GLU A 341 0.84 1.77 -19.12
CA GLU A 341 1.63 0.73 -18.48
C GLU A 341 2.25 -0.22 -19.50
N PHE A 342 3.50 -0.56 -19.26
CA PHE A 342 4.28 -1.42 -20.13
C PHE A 342 4.83 -2.61 -19.34
N HIS A 343 4.54 -3.81 -19.82
CA HIS A 343 4.93 -5.05 -19.15
C HIS A 343 5.98 -5.79 -19.96
N GLN A 344 7.00 -6.31 -19.29
CA GLN A 344 8.02 -7.20 -19.86
C GLN A 344 8.69 -6.58 -21.10
N GLU A 345 8.56 -7.22 -22.24
CA GLU A 345 9.15 -6.80 -23.52
C GLU A 345 8.59 -5.45 -23.99
N LYS A 346 7.33 -5.12 -23.65
CA LYS A 346 6.74 -3.81 -23.94
C LYS A 346 7.37 -2.68 -23.13
N SER A 347 8.08 -3.00 -22.01
CA SER A 347 8.88 -2.01 -21.26
C SER A 347 10.21 -1.69 -21.98
N ALA A 348 10.23 -1.78 -23.32
CA ALA A 348 11.36 -1.36 -24.12
C ALA A 348 11.56 0.16 -24.02
N PRO A 349 12.81 0.66 -24.04
CA PRO A 349 13.11 2.09 -23.88
C PRO A 349 12.38 2.96 -24.88
N GLU A 350 12.19 2.51 -26.12
CA GLU A 350 11.51 3.21 -27.19
C GLU A 350 10.03 3.49 -26.83
N ASN A 351 9.33 2.49 -26.31
CA ASN A 351 7.94 2.63 -25.89
C ASN A 351 7.80 3.56 -24.67
N LEU A 352 8.71 3.43 -23.71
CA LEU A 352 8.74 4.28 -22.53
C LEU A 352 9.05 5.73 -22.89
N ALA A 353 10.02 5.98 -23.78
CA ALA A 353 10.36 7.31 -24.25
C ALA A 353 9.21 7.94 -25.06
N ALA A 354 8.58 7.19 -25.96
CA ALA A 354 7.43 7.66 -26.74
C ALA A 354 6.26 8.10 -25.85
N ALA A 355 6.00 7.37 -24.74
CA ALA A 355 4.95 7.73 -23.78
C ALA A 355 5.37 8.87 -22.83
N LEU A 356 6.67 9.00 -22.52
CA LEU A 356 7.17 9.99 -21.58
C LEU A 356 7.34 11.38 -22.19
N LEU A 357 7.82 11.46 -23.42
CA LEU A 357 8.12 12.73 -24.13
C LEU A 357 6.95 13.71 -24.17
N PRO A 358 5.71 13.29 -24.51
CA PRO A 358 4.57 14.19 -24.49
C PRO A 358 4.30 14.81 -23.11
N LEU A 359 4.61 14.09 -22.04
CA LEU A 359 4.35 14.52 -20.66
C LEU A 359 5.33 15.61 -20.17
N LEU A 360 6.45 15.80 -20.86
CA LEU A 360 7.49 16.77 -20.47
C LEU A 360 7.23 18.20 -20.97
N LYS A 361 6.19 18.40 -21.77
CA LYS A 361 5.76 19.69 -22.33
C LYS A 361 4.24 19.77 -22.36
N PRO A 362 3.64 20.95 -22.57
CA PRO A 362 2.21 21.05 -22.82
C PRO A 362 1.79 20.15 -23.99
N SER A 363 0.83 19.27 -23.78
CA SER A 363 0.32 18.32 -24.77
C SER A 363 -1.04 17.76 -24.36
N PRO A 364 -1.85 17.26 -25.31
CA PRO A 364 -3.13 16.60 -25.00
C PRO A 364 -2.98 15.40 -24.07
N GLU A 365 -1.90 14.62 -24.20
CA GLU A 365 -1.61 13.45 -23.34
C GLU A 365 -1.34 13.88 -21.91
N ARG A 366 -0.57 14.97 -21.71
CA ARG A 366 -0.33 15.53 -20.40
C ARG A 366 -1.62 16.06 -19.76
N ASP A 367 -2.40 16.83 -20.52
CA ASP A 367 -3.64 17.42 -20.03
C ASP A 367 -4.65 16.34 -19.64
N ALA A 368 -4.74 15.24 -20.41
CA ALA A 368 -5.57 14.10 -20.09
C ALA A 368 -5.15 13.43 -18.76
N GLN A 369 -3.84 13.23 -18.55
CA GLN A 369 -3.36 12.68 -17.28
C GLN A 369 -3.61 13.62 -16.11
N LEU A 370 -3.38 14.92 -16.25
CA LEU A 370 -3.66 15.91 -15.20
C LEU A 370 -5.15 15.94 -14.83
N ALA A 371 -6.04 15.85 -15.80
CA ALA A 371 -7.48 15.76 -15.56
C ALA A 371 -7.86 14.47 -14.82
N ALA A 372 -7.23 13.34 -15.15
CA ALA A 372 -7.42 12.07 -14.45
C ALA A 372 -6.90 12.13 -13.01
N LEU A 373 -5.70 12.69 -12.80
CA LEU A 373 -5.07 12.86 -11.49
C LEU A 373 -5.93 13.70 -10.55
N ALA A 374 -6.53 14.78 -11.04
CA ALA A 374 -7.39 15.67 -10.26
C ALA A 374 -8.64 14.96 -9.68
N ARG A 375 -9.07 13.83 -10.26
CA ARG A 375 -10.23 13.04 -9.80
C ARG A 375 -9.90 12.09 -8.65
N ILE A 376 -8.64 11.63 -8.54
CA ILE A 376 -8.23 10.56 -7.62
C ILE A 376 -8.45 10.93 -6.15
N PRO A 377 -8.07 12.12 -5.64
CA PRO A 377 -8.33 12.46 -4.25
C PRO A 377 -9.82 12.38 -3.87
N GLY A 378 -10.71 12.83 -4.76
CA GLY A 378 -12.15 12.73 -4.54
C GLY A 378 -12.68 11.29 -4.53
N LEU A 379 -12.14 10.42 -5.41
CA LEU A 379 -12.50 9.00 -5.47
C LEU A 379 -11.99 8.21 -4.26
N MET A 380 -10.89 8.66 -3.66
CA MET A 380 -10.29 8.05 -2.46
C MET A 380 -10.77 8.68 -1.17
N HIS A 381 -11.59 9.72 -1.25
CA HIS A 381 -12.17 10.36 -0.07
C HIS A 381 -13.11 9.40 0.68
N ILE A 382 -13.09 9.48 2.01
CA ILE A 382 -14.05 8.78 2.88
C ILE A 382 -14.92 9.82 3.59
N GLU A 383 -16.20 9.55 3.69
CA GLU A 383 -17.13 10.38 4.47
C GLU A 383 -16.87 10.15 5.97
N GLY A 384 -16.74 11.22 6.73
CA GLY A 384 -16.79 11.18 8.20
C GLY A 384 -15.50 11.00 8.96
N GLY A 385 -14.30 11.21 8.37
CA GLY A 385 -13.08 11.25 9.19
C GLY A 385 -11.85 10.58 8.58
N HIS A 386 -10.96 10.12 9.46
CA HIS A 386 -9.71 9.47 9.07
C HIS A 386 -9.91 7.95 8.82
N PRO A 387 -9.18 7.36 7.86
CA PRO A 387 -9.16 5.91 7.61
C PRO A 387 -9.06 5.05 8.88
N SER A 388 -8.18 5.40 9.79
CA SER A 388 -8.01 4.70 11.07
C SER A 388 -9.22 4.77 11.98
N GLU A 389 -9.98 5.87 11.94
CA GLU A 389 -11.22 6.04 12.70
C GLU A 389 -12.35 5.20 12.15
N ALA A 390 -12.53 5.19 10.82
CA ALA A 390 -13.51 4.33 10.15
C ALA A 390 -13.21 2.83 10.41
N ALA A 391 -11.94 2.45 10.38
CA ALA A 391 -11.52 1.10 10.74
C ALA A 391 -11.84 0.77 12.21
N ALA A 392 -11.56 1.69 13.14
CA ALA A 392 -11.84 1.51 14.57
C ALA A 392 -13.34 1.35 14.86
N ASP A 393 -14.21 2.10 14.17
CA ASP A 393 -15.66 2.00 14.34
C ASP A 393 -16.18 0.60 13.97
N ILE A 394 -15.73 0.05 12.84
CA ILE A 394 -16.13 -1.31 12.43
C ILE A 394 -15.59 -2.36 13.41
N VAL A 395 -14.34 -2.25 13.83
CA VAL A 395 -13.74 -3.18 14.81
C VAL A 395 -14.50 -3.17 16.12
N LEU A 396 -14.87 -1.97 16.60
CA LEU A 396 -15.64 -1.82 17.84
C LEU A 396 -17.06 -2.38 17.69
N ASP A 397 -17.74 -2.17 16.56
CA ASP A 397 -19.07 -2.72 16.34
C ASP A 397 -19.08 -4.25 16.46
N TYR A 398 -18.12 -4.93 15.81
CA TYR A 398 -17.98 -6.39 15.93
C TYR A 398 -17.62 -6.84 17.35
N ALA A 399 -16.69 -6.16 18.01
CA ALA A 399 -16.27 -6.49 19.36
C ALA A 399 -17.42 -6.35 20.40
N LEU A 400 -18.22 -5.28 20.24
CA LEU A 400 -19.34 -5.00 21.15
C LEU A 400 -20.55 -5.91 20.91
N LYS A 401 -20.82 -6.29 19.67
CA LYS A 401 -21.87 -7.29 19.35
C LYS A 401 -21.57 -8.62 20.03
N ARG A 402 -20.31 -9.11 19.96
CA ARG A 402 -19.92 -10.33 20.67
C ARG A 402 -20.05 -10.17 22.17
N LYS A 403 -19.62 -9.06 22.75
CA LYS A 403 -19.68 -8.81 24.19
C LYS A 403 -21.13 -8.76 24.72
N ARG A 404 -22.11 -8.34 23.92
CA ARG A 404 -23.52 -8.32 24.29
C ARG A 404 -24.22 -9.68 24.13
N GLY A 405 -23.66 -10.55 23.30
CA GLY A 405 -24.18 -11.89 23.03
C GLY A 405 -23.54 -13.01 23.88
N ALA A 406 -22.55 -12.68 24.68
CA ALA A 406 -21.89 -13.57 25.64
C ALA A 406 -22.39 -13.27 27.05
#